data_1aad0e0a30ed90706259735378b7d126
#
_entry.id   1aad0e0a30ed90706259735378b7d126
#
_cell.length_a   1.000
_cell.length_b   1.000
_cell.length_c   1.000
_cell.angle_alpha   90.00
_cell.angle_beta   90.00
_cell.angle_gamma   90.00
#
_symmetry.space_group_name_H-M   'P 1'
#
loop_
_entity.id
_entity.type
_entity.pdbx_description
1 polymer ?
#
loop_
_entity_poly.entity_id
_entity_poly.type
_entity_poly.pdbx_seq_one_letter_code
_entity_poly.pdbx_strand_id
1 'polypeptide(L)'
;MQDGCMSNERMQPAAERAYDFVKEKIIDGSFDPSQMLSEASLATEMGISRTPMHEAFLRLEVEGFLQLYPRRGALIVPISPQEIREVYEARLLVDRHCAEKICAMSDAERADIADQLDATIAEQDTALDGADLHAYTHLDARFRKRASRCV
;
A
#
# COMPACT_ATOMS: atom_id res chain seq x y z
N MET A 1 -5.78 -6.08 27.10
CA MET A 1 -6.79 -5.20 26.46
C MET A 1 -6.51 -5.20 24.96
N GLN A 2 -7.01 -6.22 24.24
CA GLN A 2 -6.72 -6.48 22.82
C GLN A 2 -8.01 -6.71 22.00
N ASP A 3 -9.12 -6.06 22.34
CA ASP A 3 -10.43 -6.36 21.74
C ASP A 3 -11.00 -5.24 20.81
N GLY A 4 -10.18 -4.29 20.38
CA GLY A 4 -10.65 -3.12 19.60
C GLY A 4 -10.54 -3.20 18.08
N CYS A 5 -9.77 -4.13 17.52
CA CYS A 5 -9.47 -4.13 16.07
C CYS A 5 -10.39 -5.05 15.23
N MET A 6 -10.96 -6.09 15.83
CA MET A 6 -11.74 -7.09 15.09
C MET A 6 -13.19 -6.71 14.77
N SER A 7 -13.74 -5.63 15.31
CA SER A 7 -15.15 -5.26 15.14
C SER A 7 -15.44 -4.44 13.87
N ASN A 8 -14.45 -3.79 13.27
CA ASN A 8 -14.66 -2.92 12.10
C ASN A 8 -14.65 -3.70 10.77
N GLU A 9 -13.93 -4.81 10.67
CA GLU A 9 -13.86 -5.64 9.45
C GLU A 9 -15.18 -6.31 9.06
N ARG A 10 -16.06 -6.58 10.05
CA ARG A 10 -17.37 -7.23 9.79
C ARG A 10 -18.44 -6.28 9.26
N MET A 11 -18.22 -4.98 9.30
CA MET A 11 -19.18 -3.97 8.81
C MET A 11 -18.89 -3.52 7.37
N GLN A 12 -17.71 -3.80 6.82
CA GLN A 12 -17.41 -3.46 5.43
C GLN A 12 -18.13 -4.39 4.45
N PRO A 13 -18.59 -3.87 3.29
CA PRO A 13 -19.14 -4.69 2.21
C PRO A 13 -18.17 -5.80 1.79
N ALA A 14 -18.69 -6.97 1.46
CA ALA A 14 -17.85 -8.12 1.10
C ALA A 14 -16.93 -7.83 -0.10
N ALA A 15 -17.37 -7.00 -1.05
CA ALA A 15 -16.56 -6.57 -2.20
C ALA A 15 -15.37 -5.68 -1.78
N GLU A 16 -15.56 -4.81 -0.78
CA GLU A 16 -14.49 -3.95 -0.28
C GLU A 16 -13.45 -4.75 0.49
N ARG A 17 -13.89 -5.69 1.34
CA ARG A 17 -12.99 -6.62 2.02
C ARG A 17 -12.20 -7.49 1.03
N ALA A 18 -12.83 -7.96 -0.04
CA ALA A 18 -12.18 -8.73 -1.09
C ALA A 18 -11.14 -7.87 -1.83
N TYR A 19 -11.48 -6.63 -2.15
CA TYR A 19 -10.58 -5.69 -2.78
C TYR A 19 -9.34 -5.42 -1.91
N ASP A 20 -9.53 -5.06 -0.64
CA ASP A 20 -8.43 -4.79 0.29
C ASP A 20 -7.53 -6.02 0.45
N PHE A 21 -8.11 -7.19 0.65
CA PHE A 21 -7.38 -8.46 0.80
C PHE A 21 -6.51 -8.79 -0.41
N VAL A 22 -7.07 -8.70 -1.62
CA VAL A 22 -6.30 -9.02 -2.85
C VAL A 22 -5.24 -7.96 -3.12
N LYS A 23 -5.57 -6.67 -2.93
CA LYS A 23 -4.65 -5.56 -3.11
C LYS A 23 -3.45 -5.64 -2.17
N GLU A 24 -3.70 -5.94 -0.90
CA GLU A 24 -2.65 -6.10 0.11
C GLU A 24 -1.70 -7.24 -0.27
N LYS A 25 -2.21 -8.40 -0.65
CA LYS A 25 -1.40 -9.55 -1.10
C LYS A 25 -0.61 -9.29 -2.40
N ILE A 26 -1.07 -8.38 -3.26
CA ILE A 26 -0.31 -7.94 -4.43
C ILE A 26 0.85 -7.02 -3.99
N ILE A 27 0.57 -6.08 -3.09
CA ILE A 27 1.54 -5.07 -2.66
C ILE A 27 2.65 -5.70 -1.79
N ASP A 28 2.31 -6.63 -0.92
CA ASP A 28 3.27 -7.31 -0.04
C ASP A 28 4.06 -8.45 -0.74
N GLY A 29 3.69 -8.76 -2.01
CA GLY A 29 4.36 -9.80 -2.79
C GLY A 29 4.00 -11.23 -2.39
N SER A 30 2.91 -11.43 -1.65
CA SER A 30 2.43 -12.77 -1.26
C SER A 30 1.95 -13.61 -2.43
N PHE A 31 1.57 -12.97 -3.53
CA PHE A 31 1.22 -13.67 -4.77
C PHE A 31 2.43 -13.76 -5.71
N ASP A 32 2.62 -14.92 -6.32
CA ASP A 32 3.59 -15.08 -7.41
C ASP A 32 3.08 -14.31 -8.66
N PRO A 33 3.82 -13.32 -9.19
CA PRO A 33 3.40 -12.54 -10.36
C PRO A 33 3.21 -13.38 -11.63
N SER A 34 3.77 -14.57 -11.68
CA SER A 34 3.61 -15.50 -12.79
C SER A 34 2.36 -16.37 -12.69
N GLN A 35 1.69 -16.39 -11.54
CA GLN A 35 0.56 -17.26 -11.27
C GLN A 35 -0.76 -16.61 -11.68
N MET A 36 -1.63 -17.40 -12.32
CA MET A 36 -3.03 -16.99 -12.54
C MET A 36 -3.81 -17.03 -11.24
N LEU A 37 -4.34 -15.89 -10.83
CA LEU A 37 -5.25 -15.75 -9.69
C LEU A 37 -6.65 -16.22 -10.08
N SER A 38 -7.24 -17.07 -9.26
CA SER A 38 -8.61 -17.57 -9.44
C SER A 38 -9.58 -16.89 -8.50
N GLU A 39 -10.56 -16.17 -9.05
CA GLU A 39 -11.65 -15.59 -8.27
C GLU A 39 -12.35 -16.62 -7.37
N ALA A 40 -12.56 -17.83 -7.90
CA ALA A 40 -13.25 -18.89 -7.16
C ALA A 40 -12.42 -19.41 -5.97
N SER A 41 -11.11 -19.53 -6.13
CA SER A 41 -10.20 -19.95 -5.07
C SER A 41 -10.14 -18.93 -3.96
N LEU A 42 -9.94 -17.65 -4.31
CA LEU A 42 -9.86 -16.55 -3.33
C LEU A 42 -11.20 -16.28 -2.64
N ALA A 43 -12.32 -16.41 -3.36
CA ALA A 43 -13.64 -16.31 -2.73
C ALA A 43 -13.85 -17.42 -1.68
N THR A 44 -13.38 -18.65 -1.97
CA THR A 44 -13.44 -19.77 -1.02
C THR A 44 -12.53 -19.52 0.19
N GLU A 45 -11.31 -19.02 -0.02
CA GLU A 45 -10.35 -18.67 1.04
C GLU A 45 -10.94 -17.62 2.00
N MET A 46 -11.61 -16.63 1.45
CA MET A 46 -12.25 -15.57 2.24
C MET A 46 -13.63 -15.92 2.81
N GLY A 47 -14.20 -17.06 2.44
CA GLY A 47 -15.56 -17.45 2.85
C GLY A 47 -16.67 -16.54 2.31
N ILE A 48 -16.49 -15.98 1.11
CA ILE A 48 -17.45 -15.10 0.43
C ILE A 48 -17.96 -15.72 -0.87
N SER A 49 -19.04 -15.17 -1.43
CA SER A 49 -19.52 -15.58 -2.75
C SER A 49 -18.61 -15.02 -3.88
N ARG A 50 -18.78 -15.58 -5.10
CA ARG A 50 -17.99 -15.14 -6.27
C ARG A 50 -18.30 -13.70 -6.71
N THR A 51 -19.54 -13.23 -6.53
CA THR A 51 -19.95 -11.90 -6.99
C THR A 51 -19.10 -10.77 -6.37
N PRO A 52 -18.98 -10.64 -5.04
CA PRO A 52 -18.14 -9.61 -4.45
C PRO A 52 -16.64 -9.78 -4.78
N MET A 53 -16.16 -11.01 -5.00
CA MET A 53 -14.78 -11.23 -5.45
C MET A 53 -14.59 -10.74 -6.90
N HIS A 54 -15.55 -11.00 -7.77
CA HIS A 54 -15.52 -10.51 -9.15
C HIS A 54 -15.54 -8.97 -9.22
N GLU A 55 -16.39 -8.32 -8.40
CA GLU A 55 -16.42 -6.85 -8.29
C GLU A 55 -15.07 -6.29 -7.84
N ALA A 56 -14.42 -6.93 -6.87
CA ALA A 56 -13.08 -6.55 -6.42
C ALA A 56 -12.04 -6.68 -7.54
N PHE A 57 -12.07 -7.78 -8.31
CA PHE A 57 -11.17 -8.01 -9.44
C PHE A 57 -11.35 -6.98 -10.55
N LEU A 58 -12.59 -6.64 -10.90
CA LEU A 58 -12.87 -5.58 -11.88
C LEU A 58 -12.31 -4.22 -11.44
N ARG A 59 -12.44 -3.90 -10.16
CA ARG A 59 -11.90 -2.67 -9.59
C ARG A 59 -10.37 -2.66 -9.63
N LEU A 60 -9.72 -3.77 -9.27
CA LEU A 60 -8.27 -3.92 -9.35
C LEU A 60 -7.74 -3.87 -10.80
N GLU A 61 -8.53 -4.37 -11.77
CA GLU A 61 -8.20 -4.24 -13.19
C GLU A 61 -8.23 -2.78 -13.64
N VAL A 62 -9.28 -2.04 -13.28
CA VAL A 62 -9.40 -0.59 -13.59
C VAL A 62 -8.25 0.21 -12.97
N GLU A 63 -7.78 -0.19 -11.78
CA GLU A 63 -6.65 0.43 -11.09
C GLU A 63 -5.28 -0.04 -11.65
N GLY A 64 -5.26 -1.02 -12.58
CA GLY A 64 -4.03 -1.52 -13.21
C GLY A 64 -3.24 -2.54 -12.40
N PHE A 65 -3.78 -3.07 -11.30
CA PHE A 65 -3.13 -4.13 -10.52
C PHE A 65 -3.25 -5.51 -11.17
N LEU A 66 -4.37 -5.75 -11.85
CA LEU A 66 -4.69 -7.04 -12.48
C LEU A 66 -5.03 -6.86 -13.95
N GLN A 67 -4.83 -7.92 -14.71
CA GLN A 67 -5.37 -8.10 -16.05
C GLN A 67 -6.25 -9.34 -16.06
N LEU A 68 -7.55 -9.16 -16.34
CA LEU A 68 -8.51 -10.24 -16.37
C LEU A 68 -8.48 -11.01 -17.70
N TYR A 69 -8.53 -12.33 -17.61
CA TYR A 69 -8.62 -13.23 -18.76
C TYR A 69 -9.90 -14.04 -18.67
N PRO A 70 -10.83 -13.90 -19.63
CA PRO A 70 -12.11 -14.61 -19.60
C PRO A 70 -11.93 -16.11 -19.37
N ARG A 71 -12.63 -16.65 -18.37
CA ARG A 71 -12.61 -18.08 -17.98
C ARG A 71 -11.26 -18.63 -17.49
N ARG A 72 -10.23 -17.81 -17.39
CA ARG A 72 -8.88 -18.24 -16.95
C ARG A 72 -8.50 -17.69 -15.59
N GLY A 73 -9.02 -16.50 -15.22
CA GLY A 73 -8.65 -15.78 -13.99
C GLY A 73 -7.98 -14.46 -14.30
N ALA A 74 -7.09 -14.01 -13.43
CA ALA A 74 -6.37 -12.76 -13.58
C ALA A 74 -4.87 -12.95 -13.41
N LEU A 75 -4.07 -12.14 -14.08
CA LEU A 75 -2.63 -12.00 -13.86
C LEU A 75 -2.36 -10.67 -13.16
N ILE A 76 -1.37 -10.66 -12.27
CA ILE A 76 -0.82 -9.44 -11.70
C ILE A 76 -0.07 -8.69 -12.80
N VAL A 77 -0.36 -7.41 -12.96
CA VAL A 77 0.34 -6.54 -13.90
C VAL A 77 1.72 -6.21 -13.32
N PRO A 78 2.82 -6.61 -13.97
CA PRO A 78 4.14 -6.28 -13.47
C PRO A 78 4.42 -4.78 -13.65
N ILE A 79 4.98 -4.15 -12.63
CA ILE A 79 5.42 -2.75 -12.72
C ILE A 79 6.68 -2.70 -13.60
N SER A 80 6.65 -1.91 -14.65
CA SER A 80 7.79 -1.77 -15.54
C SER A 80 8.91 -0.92 -14.90
N PRO A 81 10.19 -1.16 -15.25
CA PRO A 81 11.29 -0.29 -14.81
C PRO A 81 11.13 1.17 -15.23
N GLN A 82 10.39 1.42 -16.31
CA GLN A 82 10.08 2.76 -16.78
C GLN A 82 9.11 3.46 -15.83
N GLU A 83 8.01 2.82 -15.45
CA GLU A 83 7.03 3.34 -14.49
C GLU A 83 7.68 3.63 -13.13
N ILE A 84 8.58 2.76 -12.68
CA ILE A 84 9.35 3.00 -11.46
C ILE A 84 10.15 4.31 -11.59
N ARG A 85 10.88 4.51 -12.68
CA ARG A 85 11.66 5.74 -12.90
C ARG A 85 10.77 6.99 -12.90
N GLU A 86 9.67 6.96 -13.64
CA GLU A 86 8.73 8.08 -13.73
C GLU A 86 8.15 8.47 -12.37
N VAL A 87 7.79 7.47 -11.55
CA VAL A 87 7.33 7.71 -10.16
C VAL A 87 8.42 8.34 -9.31
N TYR A 88 9.68 7.86 -9.41
CA TYR A 88 10.78 8.45 -8.65
C TYR A 88 11.13 9.86 -9.11
N GLU A 89 11.10 10.14 -10.40
CA GLU A 89 11.30 11.50 -10.93
C GLU A 89 10.23 12.46 -10.42
N ALA A 90 8.95 12.06 -10.46
CA ALA A 90 7.86 12.85 -9.91
C ALA A 90 8.01 13.08 -8.39
N ARG A 91 8.44 12.06 -7.64
CA ARG A 91 8.72 12.17 -6.19
C ARG A 91 9.82 13.17 -5.90
N LEU A 92 10.92 13.13 -6.63
CA LEU A 92 12.03 14.08 -6.44
C LEU A 92 11.60 15.54 -6.56
N LEU A 93 10.66 15.86 -7.46
CA LEU A 93 10.11 17.20 -7.58
C LEU A 93 9.35 17.63 -6.32
N VAL A 94 8.51 16.74 -5.80
CA VAL A 94 7.72 17.00 -4.58
C VAL A 94 8.64 17.08 -3.37
N ASP A 95 9.54 16.13 -3.19
CA ASP A 95 10.44 16.06 -2.03
C ASP A 95 11.34 17.29 -1.96
N ARG A 96 11.86 17.75 -3.13
CA ARG A 96 12.64 18.98 -3.22
C ARG A 96 11.83 20.20 -2.77
N HIS A 97 10.60 20.33 -3.24
CA HIS A 97 9.73 21.42 -2.86
C HIS A 97 9.41 21.41 -1.35
N CYS A 98 9.14 20.22 -0.79
CA CYS A 98 8.93 20.06 0.65
C CYS A 98 10.18 20.45 1.45
N ALA A 99 11.36 20.01 1.02
CA ALA A 99 12.62 20.36 1.68
C ALA A 99 12.88 21.88 1.67
N GLU A 100 12.65 22.55 0.54
CA GLU A 100 12.76 24.01 0.42
C GLU A 100 11.81 24.74 1.39
N LYS A 101 10.58 24.24 1.53
CA LYS A 101 9.59 24.78 2.51
C LYS A 101 10.05 24.59 3.95
N ILE A 102 10.53 23.40 4.30
CA ILE A 102 11.05 23.09 5.64
C ILE A 102 12.26 23.98 5.96
N CYS A 103 13.15 24.19 5.00
CA CYS A 103 14.30 25.08 5.19
C CYS A 103 13.92 26.55 5.46
N ALA A 104 12.76 26.99 4.99
CA ALA A 104 12.25 28.34 5.19
C ALA A 104 11.51 28.54 6.54
N MET A 105 11.26 27.47 7.30
CA MET A 105 10.60 27.51 8.61
C MET A 105 11.53 27.99 9.71
N SER A 106 10.96 28.33 10.87
CA SER A 106 11.74 28.63 12.07
C SER A 106 12.50 27.42 12.61
N ASP A 107 13.55 27.65 13.39
CA ASP A 107 14.34 26.58 14.01
C ASP A 107 13.49 25.65 14.88
N ALA A 108 12.51 26.19 15.60
CA ALA A 108 11.61 25.41 16.45
C ALA A 108 10.70 24.48 15.62
N GLU A 109 10.13 24.97 14.52
CA GLU A 109 9.30 24.17 13.63
C GLU A 109 10.11 23.07 12.93
N ARG A 110 11.35 23.40 12.50
CA ARG A 110 12.25 22.40 11.92
C ARG A 110 12.63 21.29 12.90
N ALA A 111 12.89 21.66 14.15
CA ALA A 111 13.22 20.70 15.20
C ALA A 111 12.05 19.74 15.46
N ASP A 112 10.82 20.24 15.56
CA ASP A 112 9.63 19.39 15.75
C ASP A 112 9.43 18.39 14.58
N ILE A 113 9.63 18.86 13.34
CA ILE A 113 9.56 17.99 12.15
C ILE A 113 10.67 16.94 12.19
N ALA A 114 11.90 17.33 12.52
CA ALA A 114 13.04 16.42 12.61
C ALA A 114 12.78 15.31 13.63
N ASP A 115 12.33 15.66 14.84
CA ASP A 115 12.00 14.70 15.89
C ASP A 115 10.93 13.70 15.45
N GLN A 116 9.90 14.16 14.72
CA GLN A 116 8.86 13.29 14.18
C GLN A 116 9.35 12.35 13.07
N LEU A 117 10.26 12.83 12.23
CA LEU A 117 10.86 12.01 11.17
C LEU A 117 11.83 10.99 11.75
N ASP A 118 12.68 11.39 12.71
CA ASP A 118 13.61 10.50 13.40
C ASP A 118 12.88 9.37 14.13
N ALA A 119 11.78 9.67 14.80
CA ALA A 119 10.94 8.65 15.42
C ALA A 119 10.40 7.64 14.40
N THR A 120 10.02 8.11 13.20
CA THR A 120 9.53 7.22 12.14
C THR A 120 10.65 6.36 11.55
N ILE A 121 11.86 6.92 11.39
CA ILE A 121 13.04 6.18 10.94
C ILE A 121 13.39 5.06 11.92
N ALA A 122 13.40 5.34 13.23
CA ALA A 122 13.67 4.33 14.25
C ALA A 122 12.66 3.16 14.20
N GLU A 123 11.39 3.46 13.91
CA GLU A 123 10.38 2.41 13.70
C GLU A 123 10.65 1.61 12.41
N GLN A 124 11.09 2.27 11.32
CA GLN A 124 11.46 1.61 10.06
C GLN A 124 12.67 0.68 10.26
N ASP A 125 13.69 1.12 10.99
CA ASP A 125 14.86 0.29 11.30
C ASP A 125 14.46 -0.96 12.09
N THR A 126 13.55 -0.80 13.06
CA THR A 126 13.01 -1.95 13.83
C THR A 126 12.25 -2.93 12.92
N ALA A 127 11.47 -2.44 11.96
CA ALA A 127 10.75 -3.28 11.02
C ALA A 127 11.70 -4.04 10.08
N LEU A 128 12.78 -3.39 9.62
CA LEU A 128 13.82 -3.99 8.79
C LEU A 128 14.58 -5.09 9.56
N ASP A 129 14.98 -4.84 10.80
CA ASP A 129 15.64 -5.82 11.66
C ASP A 129 14.76 -7.05 11.92
N GLY A 130 13.44 -6.83 12.02
CA GLY A 130 12.44 -7.90 12.12
C GLY A 130 12.07 -8.57 10.80
N ALA A 131 12.64 -8.13 9.66
CA ALA A 131 12.26 -8.54 8.30
C ALA A 131 10.74 -8.37 8.00
N ASP A 132 10.07 -7.43 8.68
CA ASP A 132 8.67 -7.10 8.47
C ASP A 132 8.53 -6.04 7.36
N LEU A 133 8.53 -6.52 6.12
CA LEU A 133 8.45 -5.68 4.93
C LEU A 133 7.10 -4.94 4.83
N HIS A 134 6.04 -5.54 5.37
CA HIS A 134 4.70 -4.94 5.41
C HIS A 134 4.68 -3.73 6.35
N ALA A 135 5.16 -3.88 7.59
CA ALA A 135 5.30 -2.76 8.52
C ALA A 135 6.20 -1.67 7.94
N TYR A 136 7.32 -2.03 7.30
CA TYR A 136 8.23 -1.08 6.66
C TYR A 136 7.54 -0.23 5.59
N THR A 137 6.74 -0.83 4.69
CA THR A 137 6.04 -0.09 3.63
C THR A 137 5.02 0.91 4.18
N HIS A 138 4.30 0.54 5.24
CA HIS A 138 3.38 1.46 5.92
C HIS A 138 4.10 2.62 6.61
N LEU A 139 5.25 2.35 7.22
CA LEU A 139 6.08 3.38 7.86
C LEU A 139 6.70 4.33 6.83
N ASP A 140 7.12 3.82 5.66
CA ASP A 140 7.63 4.62 4.56
C ASP A 140 6.55 5.58 4.00
N ALA A 141 5.33 5.09 3.83
CA ALA A 141 4.20 5.93 3.45
C ALA A 141 3.89 7.01 4.51
N ARG A 142 4.00 6.66 5.80
CA ARG A 142 3.82 7.61 6.92
C ARG A 142 4.93 8.66 6.96
N PHE A 143 6.19 8.28 6.75
CA PHE A 143 7.33 9.19 6.66
C PHE A 143 7.10 10.23 5.57
N ARG A 144 6.76 9.80 4.36
CA ARG A 144 6.49 10.71 3.24
C ARG A 144 5.31 11.64 3.49
N LYS A 145 4.22 11.12 4.04
CA LYS A 145 3.06 11.93 4.38
C LYS A 145 3.39 12.99 5.43
N ARG A 146 4.29 12.72 6.36
CA ARG A 146 4.77 13.71 7.33
C ARG A 146 5.66 14.76 6.67
N ALA A 147 6.64 14.34 5.89
CA ALA A 147 7.51 15.23 5.16
C ALA A 147 6.75 16.17 4.18
N SER A 148 5.66 15.68 3.56
CA SER A 148 4.84 16.46 2.64
C SER A 148 3.76 17.32 3.31
N ARG A 149 3.45 17.13 4.60
CA ARG A 149 2.47 17.95 5.34
C ARG A 149 2.88 19.40 5.54
N CYS A 150 4.12 19.72 5.25
CA CYS A 150 4.68 21.08 5.33
C CYS A 150 4.35 21.91 4.08
N VAL A 151 3.57 21.38 3.15
CA VAL A 151 3.08 22.00 1.93
C VAL A 151 1.58 22.16 1.99
#